data_0d1722c3be4249b789fa677f1cdc5fac
#
_entry.id   0d1722c3be4249b789fa677f1cdc5fac
#
_cell.length_a   1.000
_cell.length_b   1.000
_cell.length_c   1.000
_cell.angle_alpha   90.00
_cell.angle_beta   90.00
_cell.angle_gamma   90.00
#
_symmetry.space_group_name_H-M   'P 1'
#
loop_
_entity.id
_entity.type
_entity.pdbx_description
1 polymer ?
#
loop_
_entity_poly.entity_id
_entity_poly.type
_entity_poly.pdbx_seq_one_letter_code
_entity_poly.pdbx_strand_id
1 'polypeptide(L)'
;MADHNLAHTTALLARTPATLDALLRDLPEVWTLTNEGENTFSAFDVLGHLIHGERTDWMPRAQRILQFGETRPFDSFDRMGHLRESQGKSLPELLDEFGRLRSENLDELRTLNLRPEDFDRRGKHPALGVVTLSQLLATWVTHDLTHVHQISRIMAHQYRETVGPWSRYLGVLQCAGHSADA
;
A
#
# COMPACT_ATOMS: atom_id res chain seq x y z
N MET A 1 -17.36 -9.73 16.17
CA MET A 1 -16.53 -9.07 15.13
C MET A 1 -17.15 -9.41 13.80
N ALA A 2 -17.09 -8.53 12.80
CA ALA A 2 -17.54 -8.90 11.46
C ALA A 2 -16.59 -9.97 10.92
N ASP A 3 -17.15 -11.06 10.38
CA ASP A 3 -16.36 -12.13 9.80
C ASP A 3 -15.52 -11.59 8.64
N HIS A 4 -14.22 -11.90 8.61
CA HIS A 4 -13.33 -11.46 7.54
C HIS A 4 -13.72 -12.17 6.24
N ASN A 5 -14.02 -11.39 5.21
CA ASN A 5 -14.36 -11.94 3.89
C ASN A 5 -13.17 -11.86 2.95
N LEU A 6 -12.44 -12.96 2.81
CA LEU A 6 -11.25 -13.05 1.96
C LEU A 6 -11.55 -12.72 0.48
N ALA A 7 -12.74 -13.10 -0.02
CA ALA A 7 -13.11 -12.82 -1.41
C ALA A 7 -13.26 -11.30 -1.65
N HIS A 8 -13.82 -10.55 -0.69
CA HIS A 8 -13.90 -9.10 -0.78
C HIS A 8 -12.50 -8.45 -0.71
N THR A 9 -11.65 -8.92 0.21
CA THR A 9 -10.27 -8.47 0.35
C THR A 9 -9.49 -8.65 -0.95
N THR A 10 -9.47 -9.86 -1.50
CA THR A 10 -8.73 -10.17 -2.73
C THR A 10 -9.30 -9.44 -3.95
N ALA A 11 -10.62 -9.22 -4.00
CA ALA A 11 -11.25 -8.44 -5.08
C ALA A 11 -10.78 -6.99 -5.12
N LEU A 12 -10.62 -6.33 -3.96
CA LEU A 12 -10.08 -4.96 -3.87
C LEU A 12 -8.59 -4.93 -4.19
N LEU A 13 -7.80 -5.80 -3.58
CA LEU A 13 -6.35 -5.89 -3.82
C LEU A 13 -6.02 -6.09 -5.31
N ALA A 14 -6.80 -6.91 -6.01
CA ALA A 14 -6.63 -7.16 -7.44
C ALA A 14 -6.91 -5.92 -8.32
N ARG A 15 -7.60 -4.90 -7.80
CA ARG A 15 -7.93 -3.68 -8.56
C ARG A 15 -6.84 -2.62 -8.49
N THR A 16 -6.08 -2.56 -7.41
CA THR A 16 -5.10 -1.49 -7.17
C THR A 16 -4.07 -1.35 -8.31
N PRO A 17 -3.44 -2.41 -8.85
CA PRO A 17 -2.48 -2.25 -9.93
C PRO A 17 -3.09 -1.61 -11.18
N ALA A 18 -4.24 -2.09 -11.64
CA ALA A 18 -4.91 -1.54 -12.81
C ALA A 18 -5.37 -0.09 -12.59
N THR A 19 -5.77 0.26 -11.36
CA THR A 19 -6.15 1.63 -10.98
C THR A 19 -4.95 2.57 -11.07
N LEU A 20 -3.80 2.18 -10.52
CA LEU A 20 -2.58 2.99 -10.56
C LEU A 20 -2.00 3.05 -11.97
N ASP A 21 -2.08 1.97 -12.73
CA ASP A 21 -1.66 1.94 -14.12
C ASP A 21 -2.47 2.95 -14.96
N ALA A 22 -3.79 2.91 -14.87
CA ALA A 22 -4.68 3.82 -15.59
C ALA A 22 -4.52 5.28 -15.16
N LEU A 23 -4.12 5.52 -13.91
CA LEU A 23 -3.93 6.88 -13.37
C LEU A 23 -2.57 7.48 -13.75
N LEU A 24 -1.51 6.67 -13.80
CA LEU A 24 -0.12 7.17 -13.83
C LEU A 24 0.62 6.89 -15.14
N ARG A 25 0.30 5.80 -15.87
CA ARG A 25 1.01 5.43 -17.09
C ARG A 25 0.91 6.55 -18.13
N ASP A 26 2.00 6.82 -18.78
CA ASP A 26 2.11 7.84 -19.84
C ASP A 26 1.84 9.30 -19.39
N LEU A 27 1.72 9.57 -18.09
CA LEU A 27 1.70 10.94 -17.61
C LEU A 27 3.09 11.59 -17.72
N PRO A 28 3.15 12.90 -18.01
CA PRO A 28 4.38 13.66 -17.89
C PRO A 28 5.00 13.57 -16.48
N GLU A 29 6.34 13.56 -16.42
CA GLU A 29 7.08 13.41 -15.16
C GLU A 29 6.70 14.44 -14.09
N VAL A 30 6.27 15.63 -14.47
CA VAL A 30 5.79 16.63 -13.52
C VAL A 30 4.68 16.12 -12.62
N TRP A 31 3.84 15.19 -13.09
CA TRP A 31 2.75 14.61 -12.30
C TRP A 31 3.21 13.48 -11.38
N THR A 32 4.29 12.81 -11.75
CA THR A 32 4.70 11.57 -11.10
C THR A 32 5.93 11.75 -10.21
N LEU A 33 6.78 12.75 -10.49
CA LEU A 33 8.00 13.04 -9.73
C LEU A 33 7.90 14.25 -8.80
N THR A 34 6.86 15.11 -8.95
CA THR A 34 6.64 16.23 -8.02
C THR A 34 5.98 15.71 -6.73
N ASN A 35 6.41 16.29 -5.60
CA ASN A 35 5.87 16.00 -4.26
C ASN A 35 5.20 17.24 -3.65
N GLU A 36 4.75 17.15 -2.39
CA GLU A 36 4.03 18.22 -1.68
C GLU A 36 4.95 19.10 -0.82
N GLY A 37 6.27 18.92 -0.91
CA GLY A 37 7.26 19.68 -0.14
C GLY A 37 8.33 18.79 0.48
N GLU A 38 9.17 19.37 1.34
CA GLU A 38 10.26 18.64 1.99
C GLU A 38 9.77 17.43 2.78
N ASN A 39 10.49 16.32 2.69
CA ASN A 39 10.21 15.07 3.36
C ASN A 39 8.87 14.41 2.98
N THR A 40 8.31 14.75 1.82
CA THR A 40 7.12 14.08 1.29
C THR A 40 7.47 13.24 0.06
N PHE A 41 6.64 12.23 -0.21
CA PHE A 41 6.81 11.34 -1.36
C PHE A 41 6.14 11.92 -2.60
N SER A 42 6.72 11.64 -3.77
CA SER A 42 6.07 11.76 -5.07
C SER A 42 5.17 10.54 -5.35
N ALA A 43 4.38 10.59 -6.42
CA ALA A 43 3.61 9.42 -6.86
C ALA A 43 4.52 8.23 -7.21
N PHE A 44 5.69 8.50 -7.79
CA PHE A 44 6.72 7.50 -8.07
C PHE A 44 7.24 6.82 -6.78
N ASP A 45 7.54 7.60 -5.75
CA ASP A 45 8.00 7.07 -4.47
C ASP A 45 6.93 6.24 -3.77
N VAL A 46 5.67 6.68 -3.83
CA VAL A 46 4.53 5.93 -3.27
C VAL A 46 4.36 4.58 -3.98
N LEU A 47 4.50 4.54 -5.30
CA LEU A 47 4.46 3.28 -6.04
C LEU A 47 5.61 2.35 -5.64
N GLY A 48 6.83 2.89 -5.50
CA GLY A 48 7.98 2.14 -4.97
C GLY A 48 7.73 1.59 -3.57
N HIS A 49 7.09 2.37 -2.69
CA HIS A 49 6.69 1.94 -1.35
C HIS A 49 5.70 0.77 -1.38
N LEU A 50 4.70 0.82 -2.26
CA LEU A 50 3.76 -0.28 -2.44
C LEU A 50 4.49 -1.56 -2.89
N ILE A 51 5.41 -1.47 -3.85
CA ILE A 51 6.24 -2.59 -4.32
C ILE A 51 7.07 -3.18 -3.18
N HIS A 52 7.69 -2.33 -2.37
CA HIS A 52 8.47 -2.77 -1.21
C HIS A 52 7.59 -3.53 -0.20
N GLY A 53 6.37 -3.06 0.05
CA GLY A 53 5.38 -3.75 0.87
C GLY A 53 4.99 -5.13 0.32
N GLU A 54 4.82 -5.25 -1.02
CA GLU A 54 4.55 -6.54 -1.66
C GLU A 54 5.66 -7.57 -1.41
N ARG A 55 6.90 -7.12 -1.39
CA ARG A 55 8.07 -8.01 -1.22
C ARG A 55 8.33 -8.39 0.23
N THR A 56 8.13 -7.46 1.15
CA THR A 56 8.71 -7.59 2.50
C THR A 56 7.68 -7.65 3.62
N ASP A 57 6.43 -7.27 3.36
CA ASP A 57 5.46 -7.06 4.43
C ASP A 57 4.32 -8.10 4.43
N TRP A 58 3.45 -8.09 3.44
CA TRP A 58 2.16 -8.75 3.49
C TRP A 58 2.24 -10.28 3.59
N MET A 59 2.77 -10.93 2.55
CA MET A 59 2.88 -12.39 2.53
C MET A 59 3.88 -12.94 3.54
N PRO A 60 5.09 -12.33 3.72
CA PRO A 60 6.01 -12.74 4.77
C PRO A 60 5.39 -12.71 6.17
N ARG A 61 4.59 -11.70 6.50
CA ARG A 61 3.90 -11.61 7.79
C ARG A 61 2.76 -12.60 7.92
N ALA A 62 1.96 -12.79 6.88
CA ALA A 62 0.88 -13.79 6.86
C ALA A 62 1.44 -15.20 7.10
N GLN A 63 2.50 -15.57 6.40
CA GLN A 63 3.18 -16.85 6.60
C GLN A 63 3.74 -16.98 8.02
N ARG A 64 4.34 -15.89 8.57
CA ARG A 64 4.90 -15.91 9.93
C ARG A 64 3.81 -16.11 10.98
N ILE A 65 2.64 -15.49 10.84
CA ILE A 65 1.47 -15.77 11.69
C ILE A 65 1.08 -17.25 11.62
N LEU A 66 0.98 -17.78 10.41
CA LEU A 66 0.54 -19.16 10.21
C LEU A 66 1.54 -20.21 10.70
N GLN A 67 2.84 -19.93 10.63
CA GLN A 67 3.88 -20.88 11.00
C GLN A 67 4.29 -20.79 12.47
N PHE A 68 4.40 -19.56 13.01
CA PHE A 68 5.06 -19.30 14.29
C PHE A 68 4.15 -18.63 15.32
N GLY A 69 3.00 -18.09 14.90
CA GLY A 69 2.14 -17.34 15.82
C GLY A 69 2.90 -16.16 16.47
N GLU A 70 2.71 -15.98 17.76
CA GLU A 70 3.35 -14.92 18.56
C GLU A 70 4.80 -15.21 18.94
N THR A 71 5.30 -16.45 18.74
CA THR A 71 6.66 -16.85 19.17
C THR A 71 7.77 -16.20 18.36
N ARG A 72 7.48 -15.78 17.12
CA ARG A 72 8.42 -15.09 16.25
C ARG A 72 7.83 -13.76 15.78
N PRO A 73 8.18 -12.63 16.41
CA PRO A 73 7.72 -11.30 16.00
C PRO A 73 8.06 -10.98 14.55
N PHE A 74 7.30 -10.07 13.93
CA PHE A 74 7.64 -9.54 12.61
C PHE A 74 8.94 -8.75 12.66
N ASP A 75 9.64 -8.72 11.55
CA ASP A 75 10.74 -7.79 11.35
C ASP A 75 10.19 -6.37 11.23
N SER A 76 10.98 -5.37 11.62
CA SER A 76 10.63 -3.96 11.41
C SER A 76 10.59 -3.65 9.91
N PHE A 77 9.57 -2.92 9.48
CA PHE A 77 9.47 -2.50 8.09
C PHE A 77 10.47 -1.37 7.79
N ASP A 78 11.28 -1.54 6.73
CA ASP A 78 12.20 -0.49 6.26
C ASP A 78 11.44 0.54 5.42
N ARG A 79 10.98 1.60 6.04
CA ARG A 79 10.16 2.64 5.39
C ARG A 79 10.85 3.33 4.21
N MET A 80 12.17 3.34 4.16
CA MET A 80 12.97 4.00 3.13
C MET A 80 13.60 3.01 2.13
N GLY A 81 13.36 1.71 2.32
CA GLY A 81 13.89 0.64 1.47
C GLY A 81 13.57 0.84 -0.01
N HIS A 82 12.35 1.28 -0.29
CA HIS A 82 11.85 1.52 -1.64
C HIS A 82 12.69 2.56 -2.43
N LEU A 83 13.27 3.57 -1.79
CA LEU A 83 14.09 4.56 -2.49
C LEU A 83 15.33 3.93 -3.13
N ARG A 84 15.93 2.95 -2.46
CA ARG A 84 17.07 2.19 -3.00
C ARG A 84 16.62 1.23 -4.10
N GLU A 85 15.48 0.57 -3.90
CA GLU A 85 14.96 -0.46 -4.81
C GLU A 85 14.39 0.11 -6.10
N SER A 86 13.92 1.36 -6.09
CA SER A 86 13.38 2.06 -7.25
C SER A 86 14.44 2.82 -8.04
N GLN A 87 15.67 2.92 -7.52
CA GLN A 87 16.73 3.67 -8.18
C GLN A 87 17.03 3.12 -9.59
N GLY A 88 17.03 4.02 -10.58
CA GLY A 88 17.33 3.70 -11.97
C GLY A 88 16.18 3.04 -12.75
N LYS A 89 15.00 2.87 -12.13
CA LYS A 89 13.81 2.36 -12.81
C LYS A 89 12.94 3.50 -13.34
N SER A 90 12.24 3.23 -14.42
CA SER A 90 11.20 4.08 -14.96
C SER A 90 9.85 3.81 -14.29
N LEU A 91 8.92 4.76 -14.39
CA LEU A 91 7.55 4.57 -13.89
C LEU A 91 6.82 3.36 -14.52
N PRO A 92 6.88 3.14 -15.85
CA PRO A 92 6.29 1.94 -16.45
C PRO A 92 6.86 0.64 -15.87
N GLU A 93 8.17 0.56 -15.64
CA GLU A 93 8.80 -0.62 -15.02
C GLU A 93 8.27 -0.87 -13.60
N LEU A 94 8.06 0.19 -12.80
CA LEU A 94 7.49 0.05 -11.47
C LEU A 94 6.01 -0.38 -11.53
N LEU A 95 5.21 0.15 -12.46
CA LEU A 95 3.81 -0.25 -12.63
C LEU A 95 3.69 -1.73 -13.02
N ASP A 96 4.52 -2.18 -13.97
CA ASP A 96 4.55 -3.58 -14.40
C ASP A 96 5.01 -4.50 -13.26
N GLU A 97 6.02 -4.08 -12.50
CA GLU A 97 6.52 -4.81 -11.34
C GLU A 97 5.48 -4.93 -10.23
N PHE A 98 4.78 -3.84 -9.92
CA PHE A 98 3.71 -3.85 -8.92
C PHE A 98 2.60 -4.82 -9.32
N GLY A 99 2.16 -4.77 -10.58
CA GLY A 99 1.14 -5.67 -11.12
C GLY A 99 1.54 -7.14 -10.99
N ARG A 100 2.78 -7.46 -11.37
CA ARG A 100 3.34 -8.82 -11.28
C ARG A 100 3.40 -9.32 -9.84
N LEU A 101 4.01 -8.56 -8.93
CA LEU A 101 4.15 -8.94 -7.51
C LEU A 101 2.80 -9.12 -6.83
N ARG A 102 1.83 -8.22 -7.09
CA ARG A 102 0.48 -8.35 -6.56
C ARG A 102 -0.19 -9.63 -7.05
N SER A 103 -0.07 -9.96 -8.34
CA SER A 103 -0.63 -11.20 -8.89
C SER A 103 -0.02 -12.42 -8.21
N GLU A 104 1.31 -12.47 -8.09
CA GLU A 104 2.04 -13.56 -7.43
C GLU A 104 1.60 -13.73 -5.97
N ASN A 105 1.51 -12.63 -5.21
CA ASN A 105 1.09 -12.65 -3.81
C ASN A 105 -0.37 -13.09 -3.64
N LEU A 106 -1.27 -12.66 -4.53
CA LEU A 106 -2.67 -13.09 -4.48
C LEU A 106 -2.82 -14.58 -4.84
N ASP A 107 -2.02 -15.07 -5.78
CA ASP A 107 -1.99 -16.50 -6.11
C ASP A 107 -1.44 -17.31 -4.94
N GLU A 108 -0.36 -16.86 -4.31
CA GLU A 108 0.18 -17.47 -3.11
C GLU A 108 -0.85 -17.47 -1.96
N LEU A 109 -1.52 -16.34 -1.70
CA LEU A 109 -2.57 -16.23 -0.67
C LEU A 109 -3.70 -17.27 -0.89
N ARG A 110 -4.08 -17.50 -2.16
CA ARG A 110 -5.08 -18.54 -2.50
C ARG A 110 -4.60 -19.94 -2.18
N THR A 111 -3.30 -20.24 -2.39
CA THR A 111 -2.74 -21.56 -2.10
C THR A 111 -2.72 -21.90 -0.62
N LEU A 112 -2.79 -20.91 0.27
CA LEU A 112 -2.85 -21.13 1.71
C LEU A 112 -4.14 -21.83 2.17
N ASN A 113 -5.20 -21.83 1.35
CA ASN A 113 -6.48 -22.48 1.63
C ASN A 113 -7.00 -22.15 3.04
N LEU A 114 -6.97 -20.85 3.40
CA LEU A 114 -7.33 -20.38 4.74
C LEU A 114 -8.75 -20.77 5.12
N ARG A 115 -8.89 -21.32 6.32
CA ARG A 115 -10.17 -21.67 6.94
C ARG A 115 -10.62 -20.54 7.86
N PRO A 116 -11.91 -20.47 8.24
CA PRO A 116 -12.43 -19.44 9.13
C PRO A 116 -11.60 -19.24 10.42
N GLU A 117 -11.15 -20.34 11.02
CA GLU A 117 -10.34 -20.30 12.25
C GLU A 117 -8.93 -19.73 12.05
N ASP A 118 -8.39 -19.73 10.83
CA ASP A 118 -7.05 -19.19 10.56
C ASP A 118 -7.03 -17.66 10.67
N PHE A 119 -8.16 -16.97 10.44
CA PHE A 119 -8.25 -15.51 10.52
C PHE A 119 -8.06 -14.96 11.93
N ASP A 120 -8.33 -15.77 12.96
CA ASP A 120 -8.10 -15.41 14.36
C ASP A 120 -6.67 -15.74 14.84
N ARG A 121 -5.85 -16.39 14.02
CA ARG A 121 -4.45 -16.66 14.36
C ARG A 121 -3.68 -15.38 14.57
N ARG A 122 -2.85 -15.40 15.60
CA ARG A 122 -2.20 -14.21 16.14
C ARG A 122 -0.72 -14.19 15.78
N GLY A 123 -0.19 -12.99 15.52
CA GLY A 123 1.22 -12.71 15.38
C GLY A 123 1.62 -11.53 16.28
N LYS A 124 2.88 -11.18 16.28
CA LYS A 124 3.42 -10.08 17.10
C LYS A 124 4.09 -9.03 16.23
N HIS A 125 3.45 -7.87 16.13
CA HIS A 125 4.01 -6.70 15.45
C HIS A 125 4.99 -5.97 16.40
N PRO A 126 6.16 -5.51 15.92
CA PRO A 126 7.18 -4.90 16.77
C PRO A 126 6.71 -3.65 17.52
N ALA A 127 5.85 -2.82 16.89
CA ALA A 127 5.35 -1.58 17.50
C ALA A 127 3.90 -1.70 18.04
N LEU A 128 3.04 -2.52 17.40
CA LEU A 128 1.61 -2.58 17.75
C LEU A 128 1.25 -3.73 18.70
N GLY A 129 2.19 -4.60 19.02
CA GLY A 129 1.93 -5.77 19.86
C GLY A 129 1.20 -6.87 19.09
N VAL A 130 0.21 -7.50 19.73
CA VAL A 130 -0.51 -8.64 19.13
C VAL A 130 -1.50 -8.20 18.07
N VAL A 131 -1.44 -8.83 16.91
CA VAL A 131 -2.34 -8.63 15.77
C VAL A 131 -2.85 -9.96 15.24
N THR A 132 -3.99 -9.99 14.55
CA THR A 132 -4.53 -11.20 13.92
C THR A 132 -4.27 -11.23 12.41
N LEU A 133 -4.39 -12.41 11.81
CA LEU A 133 -4.30 -12.55 10.35
C LEU A 133 -5.39 -11.73 9.65
N SER A 134 -6.60 -11.72 10.17
CA SER A 134 -7.70 -10.92 9.60
C SER A 134 -7.40 -9.43 9.63
N GLN A 135 -6.79 -8.92 10.72
CA GLN A 135 -6.34 -7.54 10.80
C GLN A 135 -5.23 -7.22 9.79
N LEU A 136 -4.26 -8.11 9.62
CA LEU A 136 -3.19 -7.95 8.63
C LEU A 136 -3.76 -7.83 7.21
N LEU A 137 -4.66 -8.75 6.83
CA LEU A 137 -5.26 -8.75 5.48
C LEU A 137 -6.17 -7.53 5.24
N ALA A 138 -6.92 -7.10 6.25
CA ALA A 138 -7.71 -5.87 6.18
C ALA A 138 -6.81 -4.62 6.08
N THR A 139 -5.66 -4.63 6.79
CA THR A 139 -4.67 -3.56 6.71
C THR A 139 -4.08 -3.47 5.31
N TRP A 140 -3.77 -4.59 4.65
CA TRP A 140 -3.26 -4.58 3.27
C TRP A 140 -4.18 -3.81 2.33
N VAL A 141 -5.50 -4.09 2.36
CA VAL A 141 -6.49 -3.37 1.54
C VAL A 141 -6.54 -1.89 1.88
N THR A 142 -6.63 -1.56 3.17
CA THR A 142 -6.76 -0.16 3.60
C THR A 142 -5.48 0.65 3.36
N HIS A 143 -4.33 -0.01 3.39
CA HIS A 143 -3.04 0.56 3.02
C HIS A 143 -3.01 0.93 1.53
N ASP A 144 -3.45 0.03 0.65
CA ASP A 144 -3.60 0.33 -0.77
C ASP A 144 -4.47 1.57 -1.00
N LEU A 145 -5.66 1.59 -0.39
CA LEU A 145 -6.59 2.72 -0.53
C LEU A 145 -6.01 4.02 0.04
N THR A 146 -5.24 3.94 1.13
CA THR A 146 -4.51 5.07 1.69
C THR A 146 -3.52 5.65 0.67
N HIS A 147 -2.78 4.80 -0.02
CA HIS A 147 -1.78 5.22 -0.99
C HIS A 147 -2.38 5.66 -2.33
N VAL A 148 -3.48 5.08 -2.78
CA VAL A 148 -4.27 5.62 -3.91
C VAL A 148 -4.74 7.05 -3.60
N HIS A 149 -5.27 7.27 -2.38
CA HIS A 149 -5.64 8.61 -1.93
C HIS A 149 -4.42 9.55 -1.86
N GLN A 150 -3.28 9.07 -1.37
CA GLN A 150 -2.04 9.85 -1.31
C GLN A 150 -1.61 10.31 -2.70
N ILE A 151 -1.56 9.43 -3.68
CA ILE A 151 -1.21 9.77 -5.06
C ILE A 151 -2.19 10.82 -5.60
N SER A 152 -3.49 10.61 -5.41
CA SER A 152 -4.51 11.57 -5.85
C SER A 152 -4.32 12.95 -5.23
N ARG A 153 -3.94 13.01 -3.95
CA ARG A 153 -3.67 14.27 -3.23
C ARG A 153 -2.41 14.95 -3.75
N ILE A 154 -1.32 14.20 -3.95
CA ILE A 154 -0.06 14.72 -4.50
C ILE A 154 -0.31 15.37 -5.87
N MET A 155 -1.09 14.71 -6.72
CA MET A 155 -1.45 15.26 -8.03
C MET A 155 -2.34 16.50 -7.92
N ALA A 156 -3.35 16.48 -7.06
CA ALA A 156 -4.24 17.62 -6.82
C ALA A 156 -3.47 18.82 -6.23
N HIS A 157 -2.45 18.58 -5.41
CA HIS A 157 -1.63 19.62 -4.81
C HIS A 157 -0.97 20.53 -5.86
N GLN A 158 -0.63 20.02 -7.02
CA GLN A 158 -0.04 20.80 -8.11
C GLN A 158 -0.99 21.88 -8.67
N TYR A 159 -2.28 21.72 -8.47
CA TYR A 159 -3.29 22.72 -8.83
C TYR A 159 -3.75 23.60 -7.67
N ARG A 160 -3.15 23.47 -6.49
CA ARG A 160 -3.63 24.09 -5.25
C ARG A 160 -3.88 25.60 -5.39
N GLU A 161 -2.96 26.32 -6.04
CA GLU A 161 -3.08 27.76 -6.26
C GLU A 161 -4.01 28.09 -7.43
N THR A 162 -3.97 27.25 -8.49
CA THR A 162 -4.72 27.47 -9.72
C THR A 162 -6.23 27.34 -9.54
N VAL A 163 -6.68 26.47 -8.63
CA VAL A 163 -8.13 26.27 -8.34
C VAL A 163 -8.75 27.48 -7.64
N GLY A 164 -7.95 28.36 -7.05
CA GLY A 164 -8.41 29.57 -6.39
C GLY A 164 -9.50 29.30 -5.34
N PRO A 165 -10.62 30.05 -5.34
CA PRO A 165 -11.67 29.92 -4.31
C PRO A 165 -12.41 28.57 -4.34
N TRP A 166 -12.30 27.78 -5.41
CA TRP A 166 -12.90 26.45 -5.51
C TRP A 166 -12.25 25.44 -4.56
N SER A 167 -11.04 25.72 -4.05
CA SER A 167 -10.33 24.86 -3.12
C SER A 167 -11.19 24.40 -1.93
N ARG A 168 -12.09 25.28 -1.42
CA ARG A 168 -13.00 24.99 -0.30
C ARG A 168 -13.95 23.82 -0.55
N TYR A 169 -14.20 23.46 -1.80
CA TYR A 169 -15.11 22.37 -2.19
C TYR A 169 -14.36 21.10 -2.61
N LEU A 170 -13.04 21.13 -2.65
CA LEU A 170 -12.19 20.03 -3.11
C LEU A 170 -11.59 19.32 -1.91
N GLY A 171 -12.29 18.30 -1.41
CA GLY A 171 -11.89 17.56 -0.20
C GLY A 171 -10.47 17.01 -0.27
N VAL A 172 -9.99 16.63 -1.45
CA VAL A 172 -8.64 16.14 -1.67
C VAL A 172 -7.56 17.17 -1.30
N LEU A 173 -7.86 18.47 -1.38
CA LEU A 173 -6.97 19.56 -1.00
C LEU A 173 -7.08 19.95 0.50
N GLN A 174 -8.08 19.40 1.21
CA GLN A 174 -8.31 19.67 2.64
C GLN A 174 -7.68 18.60 3.54
N CYS A 175 -7.21 17.50 2.97
CA CYS A 175 -6.61 16.41 3.73
C CYS A 175 -5.18 16.76 4.17
N ALA A 176 -4.92 16.68 5.47
CA ALA A 176 -3.61 16.88 6.06
C ALA A 176 -2.96 15.52 6.39
N GLY A 177 -2.03 15.10 5.55
CA GLY A 177 -1.22 13.90 5.82
C GLY A 177 -1.95 12.57 5.60
N HIS A 178 -1.21 11.47 5.76
CA HIS A 178 -1.75 10.14 5.54
C HIS A 178 -1.60 9.21 6.70
N SER A 179 -0.45 9.23 7.31
CA SER A 179 -0.13 8.34 8.43
C SER A 179 0.46 9.18 9.52
N ALA A 180 0.02 8.97 10.75
CA ALA A 180 0.79 9.42 11.88
C ALA A 180 2.18 8.81 11.77
N ASP A 181 3.21 9.57 12.10
CA ASP A 181 4.54 9.03 12.35
C ASP A 181 4.40 7.98 13.44
N ALA A 182 4.63 6.71 13.11
CA ALA A 182 4.57 5.61 14.05
C ALA A 182 5.99 5.24 14.50
#